data_2d4e10f2e39c5772d449afd784634072
#
_entry.id   2d4e10f2e39c5772d449afd784634072
#
_cell.length_a   1.000
_cell.length_b   1.000
_cell.length_c   1.000
_cell.angle_alpha   90.00
_cell.angle_beta   90.00
_cell.angle_gamma   90.00
#
_symmetry.space_group_name_H-M   'P 1'
#
loop_
_entity.id
_entity.type
_entity.pdbx_description
1 polymer ?
#
loop_
_entity_poly.entity_id
_entity_poly.type
_entity_poly.pdbx_seq_one_letter_code
_entity_poly.pdbx_strand_id
1 'polypeptide(L)'
;AASDVYKRQLAGMEDKITLISGDAAEVLKELSGSWDFIFMDAAKGQYIHFLDDVLRLLAPEGVLVSDNVLQDGDVAKSRYAIERRDRTIHKRMRDYLYTIKNHPQLETTILPVGDGVAISIKMGESNERR
;
A
#
# COMPACT_ATOMS: atom_id res chain seq x y z
N ALA A 1 -6.64 -16.76 5.95
CA ALA A 1 -7.68 -17.73 6.14
C ALA A 1 -7.13 -19.14 6.22
N ALA A 2 -8.00 -20.15 6.35
CA ALA A 2 -7.58 -21.55 6.54
C ALA A 2 -6.67 -22.04 5.42
N SER A 3 -6.93 -21.64 4.16
CA SER A 3 -6.10 -22.05 3.03
C SER A 3 -4.68 -21.48 3.11
N ASP A 4 -4.52 -20.29 3.67
CA ASP A 4 -3.21 -19.66 3.81
C ASP A 4 -2.39 -20.33 4.91
N VAL A 5 -3.06 -20.71 6.00
CA VAL A 5 -2.42 -21.48 7.07
C VAL A 5 -1.91 -22.81 6.52
N TYR A 6 -2.76 -23.50 5.73
CA TYR A 6 -2.41 -24.78 5.14
C TYR A 6 -1.22 -24.67 4.19
N LYS A 7 -1.25 -23.66 3.30
CA LYS A 7 -0.15 -23.42 2.36
C LYS A 7 1.16 -23.12 3.08
N ARG A 8 1.10 -22.35 4.14
CA ARG A 8 2.27 -22.03 4.96
C ARG A 8 2.86 -23.29 5.60
N GLN A 9 1.99 -24.17 6.11
CA GLN A 9 2.43 -25.44 6.69
C GLN A 9 3.09 -26.33 5.65
N LEU A 10 2.50 -26.45 4.46
CA LEU A 10 3.07 -27.22 3.37
C LEU A 10 4.44 -26.73 2.93
N ALA A 11 4.65 -25.42 2.96
CA ALA A 11 5.91 -24.81 2.56
C ALA A 11 6.98 -24.91 3.66
N GLY A 12 6.65 -25.36 4.87
CA GLY A 12 7.59 -25.42 5.98
C GLY A 12 8.06 -24.05 6.46
N MET A 13 7.22 -23.02 6.30
CA MET A 13 7.55 -21.63 6.59
C MET A 13 6.85 -21.09 7.83
N GLU A 14 6.31 -21.95 8.67
CA GLU A 14 5.51 -21.55 9.83
C GLU A 14 6.26 -20.65 10.79
N ASP A 15 7.55 -20.88 10.95
CA ASP A 15 8.41 -20.09 11.82
C ASP A 15 8.87 -18.78 11.19
N LYS A 16 8.71 -18.63 9.87
CA LYS A 16 9.11 -17.43 9.14
C LYS A 16 7.94 -16.53 8.74
N ILE A 17 6.72 -17.04 8.80
CA ILE A 17 5.52 -16.33 8.37
C ILE A 17 4.59 -16.22 9.56
N THR A 18 4.21 -14.99 9.87
CA THR A 18 3.21 -14.72 10.90
C THR A 18 1.94 -14.23 10.23
N LEU A 19 0.84 -14.96 10.43
CA LEU A 19 -0.47 -14.57 9.93
C LEU A 19 -1.23 -13.87 11.06
N ILE A 20 -1.68 -12.66 10.81
CA ILE A 20 -2.46 -11.88 11.76
C ILE A 20 -3.85 -11.68 11.19
N SER A 21 -4.87 -12.21 11.87
CA SER A 21 -6.26 -12.05 11.47
C SER A 21 -6.89 -10.88 12.20
N GLY A 22 -7.74 -10.15 11.50
CA GLY A 22 -8.45 -9.02 12.09
C GLY A 22 -8.66 -7.91 11.07
N ASP A 23 -9.20 -6.79 11.56
CA ASP A 23 -9.35 -5.59 10.76
C ASP A 23 -7.95 -4.99 10.55
N ALA A 24 -7.55 -4.85 9.29
CA ALA A 24 -6.21 -4.36 8.94
C ALA A 24 -5.92 -2.99 9.55
N ALA A 25 -6.90 -2.09 9.59
CA ALA A 25 -6.70 -0.76 10.15
C ALA A 25 -6.34 -0.82 11.64
N GLU A 26 -7.01 -1.70 12.38
CA GLU A 26 -6.74 -1.87 13.81
C GLU A 26 -5.42 -2.61 14.05
N VAL A 27 -5.17 -3.64 13.28
CA VAL A 27 -3.92 -4.40 13.38
C VAL A 27 -2.72 -3.50 13.10
N LEU A 28 -2.78 -2.67 12.07
CA LEU A 28 -1.69 -1.75 11.74
C LEU A 28 -1.39 -0.76 12.85
N LYS A 29 -2.42 -0.27 13.53
CA LYS A 29 -2.22 0.68 14.64
C LYS A 29 -1.46 0.06 15.80
N GLU A 30 -1.67 -1.22 16.06
CA GLU A 30 -1.05 -1.94 17.15
C GLU A 30 0.32 -2.51 16.78
N LEU A 31 0.58 -2.69 15.49
CA LEU A 31 1.83 -3.27 15.02
C LEU A 31 2.97 -2.31 15.25
N SER A 32 4.09 -2.85 15.70
CA SER A 32 5.30 -2.07 15.93
C SER A 32 6.48 -2.70 15.17
N GLY A 33 7.57 -1.97 15.12
CA GLY A 33 8.77 -2.43 14.46
C GLY A 33 9.09 -1.61 13.22
N SER A 34 10.07 -2.07 12.48
CA SER A 34 10.56 -1.41 11.29
C SER A 34 10.76 -2.45 10.20
N TRP A 35 10.16 -2.22 9.04
CA TRP A 35 10.09 -3.21 7.97
C TRP A 35 10.73 -2.64 6.71
N ASP A 36 11.56 -3.44 6.07
CA ASP A 36 12.29 -3.01 4.87
C ASP A 36 11.44 -3.06 3.61
N PHE A 37 10.39 -3.87 3.62
CA PHE A 37 9.52 -4.03 2.47
C PHE A 37 8.08 -4.21 2.95
N ILE A 38 7.18 -3.41 2.38
CA ILE A 38 5.74 -3.54 2.64
C ILE A 38 5.03 -3.62 1.30
N PHE A 39 4.23 -4.68 1.13
CA PHE A 39 3.36 -4.84 -0.04
C PHE A 39 1.92 -4.58 0.38
N MET A 40 1.30 -3.60 -0.26
CA MET A 40 -0.07 -3.25 0.04
C MET A 40 -1.00 -3.68 -1.09
N ASP A 41 -1.88 -4.62 -0.77
CA ASP A 41 -2.92 -5.11 -1.67
C ASP A 41 -4.19 -5.24 -0.84
N ALA A 42 -4.86 -4.13 -0.64
CA ALA A 42 -6.05 -4.03 0.21
C ALA A 42 -7.26 -3.67 -0.62
N ALA A 43 -8.42 -3.60 0.02
CA ALA A 43 -9.63 -3.14 -0.63
C ALA A 43 -9.43 -1.73 -1.19
N LYS A 44 -9.94 -1.51 -2.39
CA LYS A 44 -9.86 -0.22 -3.06
C LYS A 44 -10.48 0.86 -2.18
N GLY A 45 -9.84 1.99 -2.10
CA GLY A 45 -10.30 3.09 -1.28
C GLY A 45 -9.85 3.05 0.17
N GLN A 46 -9.15 1.99 0.60
CA GLN A 46 -8.62 1.90 1.95
C GLN A 46 -7.16 2.33 2.07
N TYR A 47 -6.45 2.41 0.97
CA TYR A 47 -5.02 2.70 0.96
C TYR A 47 -4.66 4.00 1.69
N ILE A 48 -5.44 5.05 1.46
CA ILE A 48 -5.18 6.35 2.09
C ILE A 48 -5.32 6.27 3.63
N HIS A 49 -6.19 5.39 4.12
CA HIS A 49 -6.40 5.22 5.55
C HIS A 49 -5.28 4.43 6.22
N PHE A 50 -4.56 3.60 5.47
CA PHE A 50 -3.46 2.81 5.99
C PHE A 50 -2.12 3.54 5.92
N LEU A 51 -2.04 4.61 5.15
CA LEU A 51 -0.76 5.21 4.78
C LEU A 51 0.06 5.68 5.97
N ASP A 52 -0.55 6.36 6.93
CA ASP A 52 0.19 6.87 8.09
C ASP A 52 0.86 5.75 8.89
N ASP A 53 0.12 4.67 9.14
CA ASP A 53 0.68 3.53 9.85
C ASP A 53 1.74 2.79 9.03
N VAL A 54 1.50 2.65 7.73
CA VAL A 54 2.47 2.02 6.83
C VAL A 54 3.77 2.83 6.82
N LEU A 55 3.69 4.15 6.74
CA LEU A 55 4.90 4.99 6.77
C LEU A 55 5.64 4.92 8.10
N ARG A 56 4.89 4.81 9.19
CA ARG A 56 5.49 4.62 10.51
C ARG A 56 6.27 3.31 10.59
N LEU A 57 5.72 2.26 9.99
CA LEU A 57 6.30 0.91 10.02
C LEU A 57 7.42 0.72 8.98
N LEU A 58 7.47 1.55 7.97
CA LEU A 58 8.46 1.43 6.91
C LEU A 58 9.81 1.97 7.38
N ALA A 59 10.84 1.16 7.23
CA ALA A 59 12.21 1.55 7.60
C ALA A 59 12.73 2.65 6.67
N PRO A 60 13.66 3.48 7.12
CA PRO A 60 14.40 4.37 6.21
C PRO A 60 15.00 3.55 5.06
N GLU A 61 14.85 4.03 3.84
CA GLU A 61 15.23 3.32 2.61
C GLU A 61 14.40 2.07 2.32
N GLY A 62 13.38 1.81 3.13
CA GLY A 62 12.42 0.73 2.89
C GLY A 62 11.53 1.02 1.68
N VAL A 63 10.97 -0.03 1.12
CA VAL A 63 10.18 0.03 -0.11
C VAL A 63 8.74 -0.35 0.18
N LEU A 64 7.83 0.53 -0.23
CA LEU A 64 6.39 0.27 -0.22
C LEU A 64 5.93 0.04 -1.65
N VAL A 65 5.32 -1.11 -1.90
CA VAL A 65 4.69 -1.42 -3.18
C VAL A 65 3.18 -1.42 -3.00
N SER A 66 2.49 -0.61 -3.76
CA SER A 66 1.02 -0.52 -3.75
C SER A 66 0.48 -1.04 -5.07
N ASP A 67 -0.32 -2.09 -5.01
CA ASP A 67 -0.87 -2.72 -6.20
C ASP A 67 -2.24 -2.15 -6.56
N ASN A 68 -2.65 -2.33 -7.81
CA ASN A 68 -3.97 -1.94 -8.34
C ASN A 68 -4.28 -0.45 -8.18
N VAL A 69 -3.26 0.41 -8.30
CA VAL A 69 -3.43 1.83 -8.05
C VAL A 69 -4.09 2.58 -9.21
N LEU A 70 -4.08 2.04 -10.41
CA LEU A 70 -4.73 2.64 -11.58
C LEU A 70 -6.13 2.09 -11.83
N GLN A 71 -6.51 1.00 -11.17
CA GLN A 71 -7.86 0.41 -11.24
C GLN A 71 -8.37 0.26 -12.68
N ASP A 72 -7.63 -0.48 -13.50
CA ASP A 72 -7.94 -0.69 -14.93
C ASP A 72 -8.02 0.62 -15.71
N GLY A 73 -7.28 1.62 -15.29
CA GLY A 73 -7.28 2.92 -15.93
C GLY A 73 -8.35 3.89 -15.43
N ASP A 74 -9.19 3.48 -14.49
CA ASP A 74 -10.26 4.33 -13.96
C ASP A 74 -9.75 5.64 -13.34
N VAL A 75 -8.56 5.60 -12.74
CA VAL A 75 -7.96 6.79 -12.13
C VAL A 75 -7.68 7.87 -13.18
N ALA A 76 -7.44 7.49 -14.43
CA ALA A 76 -7.19 8.41 -15.52
C ALA A 76 -8.47 8.94 -16.17
N LYS A 77 -9.63 8.36 -15.88
CA LYS A 77 -10.91 8.79 -16.45
C LYS A 77 -11.47 10.01 -15.73
N SER A 78 -12.32 10.75 -16.46
CA SER A 78 -13.10 11.79 -15.83
C SER A 78 -14.01 11.21 -14.76
N ARG A 79 -14.14 11.93 -13.64
CA ARG A 79 -15.02 11.52 -12.56
C ARG A 79 -16.48 11.34 -13.00
N TYR A 80 -16.89 11.97 -14.09
CA TYR A 80 -18.25 11.83 -14.62
C TYR A 80 -18.46 10.56 -15.43
N ALA A 81 -17.38 9.91 -15.86
CA ALA A 81 -17.44 8.65 -16.59
C ALA A 81 -17.51 7.44 -15.66
N ILE A 82 -17.43 7.64 -14.33
CA ILE A 82 -17.41 6.56 -13.32
C ILE A 82 -18.73 6.57 -12.58
N GLU A 83 -19.28 5.39 -12.31
CA GLU A 83 -20.54 5.26 -11.57
C GLU A 83 -20.44 5.89 -10.17
N ARG A 84 -21.58 6.38 -9.67
CA ARG A 84 -21.63 7.17 -8.45
C ARG A 84 -21.00 6.48 -7.24
N ARG A 85 -21.25 5.18 -7.05
CA ARG A 85 -20.70 4.45 -5.91
C ARG A 85 -19.18 4.31 -5.99
N ASP A 86 -18.65 4.28 -7.21
CA ASP A 86 -17.21 4.10 -7.43
C ASP A 86 -16.45 5.43 -7.39
N ARG A 87 -17.16 6.56 -7.41
CA ARG A 87 -16.51 7.87 -7.33
C ARG A 87 -15.75 8.09 -6.04
N THR A 88 -16.27 7.61 -4.93
CA THR A 88 -15.61 7.73 -3.63
C THR A 88 -14.31 6.93 -3.62
N ILE A 89 -14.36 5.70 -4.14
CA ILE A 89 -13.18 4.84 -4.25
C ILE A 89 -12.15 5.48 -5.18
N HIS A 90 -12.60 5.97 -6.32
CA HIS A 90 -11.76 6.66 -7.29
C HIS A 90 -11.08 7.88 -6.68
N LYS A 91 -11.85 8.71 -5.98
CA LYS A 91 -11.33 9.90 -5.32
C LYS A 91 -10.27 9.53 -4.27
N ARG A 92 -10.56 8.53 -3.44
CA ARG A 92 -9.62 8.08 -2.41
C ARG A 92 -8.32 7.56 -3.01
N MET A 93 -8.39 6.84 -4.13
CA MET A 93 -7.19 6.35 -4.80
C MET A 93 -6.40 7.50 -5.41
N ARG A 94 -7.07 8.47 -6.01
CA ARG A 94 -6.39 9.68 -6.51
C ARG A 94 -5.71 10.45 -5.39
N ASP A 95 -6.39 10.61 -4.26
CA ASP A 95 -5.82 11.26 -3.09
C ASP A 95 -4.59 10.49 -2.58
N TYR A 96 -4.67 9.17 -2.56
CA TYR A 96 -3.56 8.32 -2.18
C TYR A 96 -2.35 8.52 -3.10
N LEU A 97 -2.56 8.42 -4.41
CA LEU A 97 -1.50 8.60 -5.39
C LEU A 97 -0.89 10.00 -5.30
N TYR A 98 -1.72 11.03 -5.18
CA TYR A 98 -1.24 12.39 -5.02
C TYR A 98 -0.38 12.51 -3.75
N THR A 99 -0.84 11.93 -2.66
CA THR A 99 -0.15 12.00 -1.38
C THR A 99 1.22 11.34 -1.42
N ILE A 100 1.30 10.11 -1.98
CA ILE A 100 2.59 9.42 -2.04
C ILE A 100 3.54 10.05 -3.06
N LYS A 101 3.01 10.63 -4.14
CA LYS A 101 3.86 11.32 -5.13
C LYS A 101 4.46 12.61 -4.58
N ASN A 102 3.75 13.27 -3.69
CA ASN A 102 4.17 14.58 -3.16
C ASN A 102 4.63 14.51 -1.71
N HIS A 103 4.71 13.33 -1.14
CA HIS A 103 5.14 13.18 0.26
C HIS A 103 6.63 13.51 0.40
N PRO A 104 7.00 14.37 1.37
CA PRO A 104 8.39 14.81 1.50
C PRO A 104 9.36 13.69 1.87
N GLN A 105 8.88 12.60 2.45
CA GLN A 105 9.72 11.47 2.86
C GLN A 105 9.70 10.32 1.86
N LEU A 106 8.95 10.43 0.77
CA LEU A 106 8.82 9.35 -0.20
C LEU A 106 9.29 9.77 -1.57
N GLU A 107 9.95 8.85 -2.25
CA GLU A 107 10.23 8.95 -3.67
C GLU A 107 9.43 7.86 -4.36
N THR A 108 8.45 8.26 -5.20
CA THR A 108 7.45 7.36 -5.74
C THR A 108 7.49 7.33 -7.26
N THR A 109 7.46 6.13 -7.81
CA THR A 109 7.30 5.86 -9.25
C THR A 109 6.06 5.02 -9.46
N ILE A 110 5.25 5.41 -10.44
CA ILE A 110 4.04 4.66 -10.82
C ILE A 110 4.29 3.95 -12.13
N LEU A 111 4.11 2.64 -12.15
CA LEU A 111 4.32 1.80 -13.32
C LEU A 111 2.97 1.33 -13.87
N PRO A 112 2.71 1.51 -15.18
CA PRO A 112 1.47 1.06 -15.79
C PRO A 112 1.52 -0.43 -16.16
N VAL A 113 1.82 -1.28 -15.17
CA VAL A 113 1.87 -2.73 -15.32
C VAL A 113 0.60 -3.29 -14.71
N GLY A 114 -0.13 -4.12 -15.46
CA GLY A 114 -1.42 -4.63 -15.00
C GLY A 114 -2.37 -3.49 -14.64
N ASP A 115 -2.90 -3.52 -13.43
CA ASP A 115 -3.78 -2.47 -12.91
C ASP A 115 -3.03 -1.30 -12.28
N GLY A 116 -1.73 -1.20 -12.56
CA GLY A 116 -0.88 -0.14 -12.06
C GLY A 116 -0.25 -0.49 -10.72
N VAL A 117 1.04 -0.18 -10.59
CA VAL A 117 1.82 -0.44 -9.38
C VAL A 117 2.56 0.84 -9.01
N ALA A 118 2.42 1.26 -7.76
CA ALA A 118 3.22 2.37 -7.23
C ALA A 118 4.34 1.81 -6.36
N ILE A 119 5.55 2.26 -6.61
CA ILE A 119 6.72 1.90 -5.82
C ILE A 119 7.20 3.16 -5.13
N SER A 120 7.20 3.13 -3.81
CA SER A 120 7.61 4.28 -2.98
C SER A 120 8.79 3.88 -2.09
N ILE A 121 9.83 4.67 -2.12
CA ILE A 121 11.00 4.46 -1.28
C ILE A 121 11.01 5.54 -0.21
N LYS A 122 11.10 5.12 1.05
CA LYS A 122 11.20 6.06 2.16
C LYS A 122 12.64 6.56 2.24
N MET A 123 12.81 7.87 2.12
CA MET A 123 14.14 8.47 2.16
C MET A 123 14.71 8.39 3.56
N GLY A 124 16.00 8.09 3.65
CA GLY A 124 16.72 8.15 4.91
C GLY A 124 17.03 9.59 5.30
N GLU A 125 17.36 9.80 6.55
CA GLU A 125 17.67 11.13 7.06
C GLU A 125 18.81 11.82 6.32
N SER A 126 19.77 11.03 5.84
CA SER A 126 20.92 11.55 5.10
C SER A 126 20.55 12.08 3.71
N ASN A 127 19.37 11.80 3.21
CA ASN A 127 18.92 12.16 1.88
C ASN A 127 17.98 13.37 1.84
N GLU A 128 17.71 13.98 2.97
CA GLU A 128 16.73 15.05 3.08
C GLU A 128 16.98 16.26 2.20
N ARG A 129 18.18 16.41 1.70
CA ARG A 129 18.59 17.63 0.98
C ARG A 129 19.06 17.41 -0.43
N ARG A 130 18.81 16.30 -0.96
CA ARG A 130 19.26 16.01 -2.31
C ARG A 130 18.22 16.26 -3.37
#